data_9f4e21b8e5f4cc1a51f476fc8c172d6e
#
_entry.id   9f4e21b8e5f4cc1a51f476fc8c172d6e
#
_cell.length_a   1.000
_cell.length_b   1.000
_cell.length_c   1.000
_cell.angle_alpha   90.00
_cell.angle_beta   90.00
_cell.angle_gamma   90.00
#
_symmetry.space_group_name_H-M   'P 1'
#
loop_
_entity.id
_entity.type
_entity.pdbx_description
1 polymer ?
#
loop_
_entity_poly.entity_id
_entity_poly.type
_entity_poly.pdbx_seq_one_letter_code
_entity_poly.pdbx_strand_id
1 'polypeptide(L)'
;MFSHLPKPTLDPILSLSVAYRGDPRTDKVDLGIGVYKNDQGETPIMEAVSMAQDIVVDTQKTKAYVGLAGCEEFNQSMVDLLLKGTSAMDRVAAIQTPGASGALRMLGDLMKVSQPDTTVWISNPSYVNHKPVMEAAGLKVRYYNYFSPETKQVDTARMLDDLSKAGPSDVVLLHGCCHNPTGADINFEAWQEITKLSQKNGFLPFVDIAYQGFGDGLEEDAKGLQHMANNVEEMLITTSCSKNFGLYRERTGAAIVIGKNSEHVGNAKGKLLTLARSTYTMPPDHGAALVKTILQNQELTSIWKQELSEMQQRLLNLRQSLCDELRNTYNTSHFDFIESHKGMFSVLGFKETQMNQLREEYGVYGVGDGRINIAGLSESHIPYVAKAIANVSK
;
A
#
# COMPACT_ATOMS: atom_id res chain seq x y z
N MET A 1 11.13 9.64 -34.65
CA MET A 1 11.02 8.73 -33.52
C MET A 1 10.00 9.25 -32.50
N PHE A 2 10.27 10.38 -31.84
CA PHE A 2 9.37 10.90 -30.79
C PHE A 2 8.04 11.50 -31.27
N SER A 3 7.92 11.82 -32.57
CA SER A 3 6.68 12.31 -33.20
C SER A 3 5.52 11.31 -33.16
N HIS A 4 5.80 10.04 -32.95
CA HIS A 4 4.78 8.97 -32.83
C HIS A 4 4.33 8.72 -31.39
N LEU A 5 4.91 9.42 -30.40
CA LEU A 5 4.46 9.29 -29.03
C LEU A 5 3.10 9.99 -28.86
N PRO A 6 2.14 9.35 -28.17
CA PRO A 6 0.89 10.00 -27.81
C PRO A 6 1.17 11.17 -26.89
N LYS A 7 0.27 12.17 -26.88
CA LYS A 7 0.33 13.24 -25.89
C LYS A 7 0.22 12.62 -24.49
N PRO A 8 1.08 13.04 -23.53
CA PRO A 8 1.02 12.51 -22.17
C PRO A 8 -0.34 12.85 -21.55
N THR A 9 -0.95 11.86 -20.93
CA THR A 9 -2.07 12.08 -20.00
C THR A 9 -1.50 12.56 -18.68
N LEU A 10 -2.05 13.66 -18.15
CA LEU A 10 -1.63 14.13 -16.82
C LEU A 10 -2.08 13.13 -15.75
N ASP A 11 -1.18 12.80 -14.84
CA ASP A 11 -1.53 12.02 -13.66
C ASP A 11 -2.56 12.79 -12.81
N PRO A 12 -3.74 12.20 -12.50
CA PRO A 12 -4.80 12.90 -11.77
C PRO A 12 -4.36 13.43 -10.40
N ILE A 13 -3.51 12.70 -9.68
CA ILE A 13 -3.03 13.07 -8.33
C ILE A 13 -2.03 14.22 -8.43
N LEU A 14 -1.10 14.16 -9.39
CA LEU A 14 -0.14 15.25 -9.61
C LEU A 14 -0.85 16.52 -10.08
N SER A 15 -1.85 16.39 -10.96
CA SER A 15 -2.68 17.53 -11.42
C SER A 15 -3.43 18.18 -10.26
N LEU A 16 -3.98 17.36 -9.35
CA LEU A 16 -4.66 17.82 -8.14
C LEU A 16 -3.71 18.59 -7.22
N SER A 17 -2.50 18.10 -7.03
CA SER A 17 -1.43 18.79 -6.26
C SER A 17 -1.06 20.16 -6.85
N VAL A 18 -0.96 20.26 -8.18
CA VAL A 18 -0.71 21.52 -8.86
C VAL A 18 -1.86 22.49 -8.64
N ALA A 19 -3.10 22.02 -8.79
CA ALA A 19 -4.31 22.81 -8.57
C ALA A 19 -4.39 23.32 -7.12
N TYR A 20 -4.14 22.44 -6.14
CA TYR A 20 -4.10 22.82 -4.72
C TYR A 20 -3.08 23.92 -4.44
N ARG A 21 -1.85 23.79 -4.95
CA ARG A 21 -0.80 24.83 -4.74
C ARG A 21 -1.15 26.16 -5.40
N GLY A 22 -1.83 26.12 -6.53
CA GLY A 22 -2.24 27.34 -7.27
C GLY A 22 -3.49 28.04 -6.71
N ASP A 23 -4.24 27.39 -5.81
CA ASP A 23 -5.43 27.96 -5.18
C ASP A 23 -5.04 29.02 -4.13
N PRO A 24 -5.51 30.27 -4.23
CA PRO A 24 -5.15 31.32 -3.29
C PRO A 24 -5.89 31.26 -1.94
N ARG A 25 -6.89 30.38 -1.78
CA ARG A 25 -7.66 30.25 -0.54
C ARG A 25 -6.78 29.79 0.62
N THR A 26 -7.04 30.30 1.81
CA THR A 26 -6.32 29.95 3.04
C THR A 26 -6.96 28.80 3.79
N ASP A 27 -8.24 28.57 3.56
CA ASP A 27 -9.07 27.54 4.20
C ASP A 27 -9.22 26.24 3.36
N LYS A 28 -8.37 26.06 2.35
CA LYS A 28 -8.35 24.87 1.51
C LYS A 28 -7.75 23.67 2.22
N VAL A 29 -8.28 22.47 1.94
CA VAL A 29 -7.87 21.22 2.55
C VAL A 29 -7.42 20.21 1.47
N ASP A 30 -6.19 19.68 1.59
CA ASP A 30 -5.64 18.68 0.68
C ASP A 30 -5.88 17.27 1.21
N LEU A 31 -6.87 16.60 0.64
CA LEU A 31 -7.21 15.19 0.87
C LEU A 31 -6.88 14.30 -0.35
N GLY A 32 -6.07 14.79 -1.29
CA GLY A 32 -5.73 14.07 -2.52
C GLY A 32 -4.43 13.27 -2.43
N ILE A 33 -3.39 13.85 -1.81
CA ILE A 33 -2.06 13.23 -1.73
C ILE A 33 -2.04 12.11 -0.70
N GLY A 34 -1.51 10.94 -1.08
CA GLY A 34 -1.41 9.75 -0.24
C GLY A 34 -0.20 9.74 0.69
N VAL A 35 -0.04 10.78 1.51
CA VAL A 35 0.98 10.86 2.57
C VAL A 35 0.31 11.10 3.91
N TYR A 36 0.96 10.66 4.99
CA TYR A 36 0.55 11.01 6.34
C TYR A 36 0.90 12.47 6.62
N LYS A 37 -0.02 13.18 7.30
CA LYS A 37 0.21 14.54 7.82
C LYS A 37 -0.15 14.57 9.30
N ASN A 38 0.61 15.34 10.09
CA ASN A 38 0.27 15.69 11.48
C ASN A 38 -0.79 16.80 11.53
N ASP A 39 -1.15 17.25 12.72
CA ASP A 39 -2.16 18.32 12.90
C ASP A 39 -1.72 19.69 12.38
N GLN A 40 -0.41 19.88 12.17
CA GLN A 40 0.18 21.06 11.54
C GLN A 40 0.15 20.98 10.00
N GLY A 41 -0.33 19.85 9.44
CA GLY A 41 -0.35 19.63 7.99
C GLY A 41 0.99 19.19 7.39
N GLU A 42 1.96 18.84 8.23
CA GLU A 42 3.30 18.43 7.84
C GLU A 42 3.42 16.91 7.78
N THR A 43 4.33 16.41 6.94
CA THR A 43 4.76 15.01 6.95
C THR A 43 6.02 14.92 7.80
N PRO A 44 5.91 14.50 9.08
CA PRO A 44 7.04 14.51 9.99
C PRO A 44 8.07 13.43 9.62
N ILE A 45 9.33 13.68 9.98
CA ILE A 45 10.34 12.62 10.08
C ILE A 45 10.11 11.96 11.44
N MET A 46 9.95 10.63 11.45
CA MET A 46 9.79 9.88 12.70
C MET A 46 11.06 9.99 13.57
N GLU A 47 10.89 10.05 14.88
CA GLU A 47 12.00 10.16 15.83
C GLU A 47 12.98 9.00 15.67
N ALA A 48 12.45 7.78 15.58
CA ALA A 48 13.28 6.58 15.34
C ALA A 48 14.10 6.69 14.03
N VAL A 49 13.55 7.32 13.00
CA VAL A 49 14.25 7.57 11.73
C VAL A 49 15.35 8.60 11.91
N SER A 50 15.09 9.70 12.64
CA SER A 50 16.07 10.74 12.92
C SER A 50 17.26 10.16 13.70
N MET A 51 16.99 9.40 14.77
CA MET A 51 18.04 8.73 15.55
C MET A 51 18.85 7.72 14.71
N ALA A 52 18.16 6.96 13.85
CA ALA A 52 18.85 6.04 12.95
C ALA A 52 19.74 6.76 11.92
N GLN A 53 19.37 7.96 11.47
CA GLN A 53 20.22 8.77 10.58
C GLN A 53 21.54 9.15 11.24
N ASP A 54 21.51 9.59 12.50
CA ASP A 54 22.73 9.92 13.25
C ASP A 54 23.64 8.69 13.38
N ILE A 55 23.08 7.54 13.72
CA ILE A 55 23.85 6.27 13.82
C ILE A 55 24.45 5.89 12.44
N VAL A 56 23.70 6.00 11.37
CA VAL A 56 24.16 5.65 10.01
C VAL A 56 25.27 6.61 9.57
N VAL A 57 25.15 7.91 9.85
CA VAL A 57 26.21 8.90 9.56
C VAL A 57 27.50 8.56 10.29
N ASP A 58 27.41 8.19 11.55
CA ASP A 58 28.59 7.89 12.38
C ASP A 58 29.24 6.54 12.03
N THR A 59 28.44 5.55 11.63
CA THR A 59 28.92 4.17 11.45
C THR A 59 29.23 3.79 10.00
N GLN A 60 28.58 4.39 9.01
CA GLN A 60 28.80 4.06 7.60
C GLN A 60 30.13 4.65 7.09
N LYS A 61 31.12 3.82 6.82
CA LYS A 61 32.48 4.23 6.43
C LYS A 61 32.73 4.19 4.91
N THR A 62 31.78 3.70 4.11
CA THR A 62 31.94 3.55 2.67
C THR A 62 30.63 3.81 1.93
N LYS A 63 30.73 4.25 0.68
CA LYS A 63 29.63 4.36 -0.29
C LYS A 63 29.81 3.37 -1.45
N ALA A 64 30.59 2.30 -1.23
CA ALA A 64 30.73 1.22 -2.22
C ALA A 64 29.39 0.48 -2.42
N TYR A 65 29.24 -0.18 -3.57
CA TYR A 65 28.06 -0.98 -3.87
C TYR A 65 27.85 -2.09 -2.86
N VAL A 66 26.62 -2.28 -2.37
CA VAL A 66 26.26 -3.36 -1.44
C VAL A 66 25.87 -4.66 -2.13
N GLY A 67 25.47 -4.61 -3.39
CA GLY A 67 25.13 -5.81 -4.18
C GLY A 67 23.77 -5.71 -4.87
N LEU A 68 23.48 -6.71 -5.71
CA LEU A 68 22.26 -6.74 -6.54
C LEU A 68 20.98 -6.91 -5.69
N ALA A 69 21.07 -7.62 -4.57
CA ALA A 69 19.96 -7.81 -3.63
C ALA A 69 19.71 -6.60 -2.73
N GLY A 70 20.59 -5.58 -2.78
CA GLY A 70 20.59 -4.51 -1.79
C GLY A 70 21.19 -4.96 -0.46
N CYS A 71 20.72 -4.37 0.64
CA CYS A 71 21.15 -4.69 2.00
C CYS A 71 20.49 -6.00 2.47
N GLU A 72 21.28 -7.07 2.66
CA GLU A 72 20.74 -8.39 3.07
C GLU A 72 20.14 -8.36 4.48
N GLU A 73 20.70 -7.58 5.40
CA GLU A 73 20.14 -7.43 6.75
C GLU A 73 18.80 -6.70 6.73
N PHE A 74 18.62 -5.74 5.83
CA PHE A 74 17.33 -5.12 5.58
C PHE A 74 16.33 -6.16 5.03
N ASN A 75 16.75 -6.96 4.05
CA ASN A 75 15.91 -8.00 3.46
C ASN A 75 15.42 -8.98 4.54
N GLN A 76 16.32 -9.44 5.40
CA GLN A 76 15.95 -10.33 6.51
C GLN A 76 15.01 -9.65 7.51
N SER A 77 15.28 -8.39 7.88
CA SER A 77 14.41 -7.63 8.78
C SER A 77 13.00 -7.46 8.25
N MET A 78 12.83 -7.27 6.92
CA MET A 78 11.52 -7.18 6.29
C MET A 78 10.80 -8.53 6.24
N VAL A 79 11.53 -9.63 6.02
CA VAL A 79 10.99 -11.00 6.12
C VAL A 79 10.51 -11.26 7.54
N ASP A 80 11.33 -10.94 8.54
CA ASP A 80 11.01 -11.15 9.97
C ASP A 80 9.77 -10.32 10.37
N LEU A 81 9.68 -9.07 9.93
CA LEU A 81 8.56 -8.18 10.23
C LEU A 81 7.21 -8.76 9.74
N LEU A 82 7.22 -9.43 8.58
CA LEU A 82 6.00 -9.93 7.95
C LEU A 82 5.71 -11.40 8.27
N LEU A 83 6.74 -12.24 8.37
CA LEU A 83 6.59 -13.71 8.32
C LEU A 83 7.14 -14.44 9.54
N LYS A 84 7.71 -13.71 10.54
CA LYS A 84 8.25 -14.36 11.75
C LYS A 84 7.20 -15.25 12.42
N GLY A 85 7.59 -16.49 12.69
CA GLY A 85 6.71 -17.49 13.30
C GLY A 85 5.87 -18.29 12.30
N THR A 86 5.98 -18.02 10.99
CA THR A 86 5.32 -18.83 9.95
C THR A 86 6.21 -20.00 9.49
N SER A 87 5.60 -21.03 8.94
CA SER A 87 6.28 -22.16 8.29
C SER A 87 6.98 -21.77 6.98
N ALA A 88 6.77 -20.54 6.49
CA ALA A 88 7.40 -20.05 5.28
C ALA A 88 8.87 -19.63 5.48
N MET A 89 9.33 -19.44 6.74
CA MET A 89 10.66 -18.92 7.04
C MET A 89 11.81 -19.74 6.42
N ASP A 90 11.66 -21.06 6.29
CA ASP A 90 12.69 -21.95 5.71
C ASP A 90 12.68 -21.95 4.16
N ARG A 91 11.72 -21.28 3.52
CA ARG A 91 11.50 -21.29 2.08
C ARG A 91 11.12 -19.91 1.53
N VAL A 92 11.77 -18.88 2.05
CA VAL A 92 11.55 -17.47 1.66
C VAL A 92 12.86 -16.83 1.23
N ALA A 93 12.79 -15.92 0.27
CA ALA A 93 13.87 -15.01 -0.09
C ALA A 93 13.32 -13.63 -0.38
N ALA A 94 14.14 -12.61 -0.11
CA ALA A 94 13.81 -11.22 -0.40
C ALA A 94 14.96 -10.54 -1.14
N ILE A 95 14.61 -9.52 -1.91
CA ILE A 95 15.54 -8.51 -2.43
C ILE A 95 14.99 -7.12 -2.12
N GLN A 96 15.86 -6.22 -1.74
CA GLN A 96 15.55 -4.80 -1.64
C GLN A 96 15.23 -4.23 -3.02
N THR A 97 14.27 -3.31 -3.08
CA THR A 97 13.83 -2.68 -4.33
C THR A 97 13.62 -1.17 -4.14
N PRO A 98 13.61 -0.38 -5.24
CA PRO A 98 13.26 1.04 -5.19
C PRO A 98 11.77 1.25 -4.83
N GLY A 99 11.43 1.04 -3.55
CA GLY A 99 10.06 1.05 -3.02
C GLY A 99 9.21 -0.13 -3.51
N ALA A 100 7.95 -0.17 -3.09
CA ALA A 100 7.00 -1.20 -3.54
C ALA A 100 6.75 -1.16 -5.06
N SER A 101 6.82 0.00 -5.70
CA SER A 101 6.68 0.09 -7.17
C SER A 101 7.79 -0.69 -7.88
N GLY A 102 9.02 -0.62 -7.38
CA GLY A 102 10.12 -1.45 -7.85
C GLY A 102 9.87 -2.94 -7.58
N ALA A 103 9.35 -3.28 -6.39
CA ALA A 103 9.00 -4.65 -6.04
C ALA A 103 7.91 -5.23 -6.96
N LEU A 104 6.83 -4.49 -7.18
CA LEU A 104 5.75 -4.85 -8.12
C LEU A 104 6.31 -5.13 -9.51
N ARG A 105 7.20 -4.25 -10.01
CA ARG A 105 7.80 -4.44 -11.33
C ARG A 105 8.72 -5.67 -11.37
N MET A 106 9.59 -5.85 -10.38
CA MET A 106 10.49 -7.00 -10.32
C MET A 106 9.74 -8.33 -10.25
N LEU A 107 8.68 -8.40 -9.45
CA LEU A 107 7.82 -9.59 -9.38
C LEU A 107 6.99 -9.76 -10.65
N GLY A 108 6.54 -8.68 -11.28
CA GLY A 108 5.90 -8.72 -12.60
C GLY A 108 6.81 -9.32 -13.66
N ASP A 109 8.05 -8.86 -13.75
CA ASP A 109 9.04 -9.41 -14.67
C ASP A 109 9.40 -10.87 -14.33
N LEU A 110 9.47 -11.24 -13.03
CA LEU A 110 9.67 -12.63 -12.60
C LEU A 110 8.51 -13.52 -13.06
N MET A 111 7.27 -13.12 -12.85
CA MET A 111 6.09 -13.84 -13.32
C MET A 111 6.14 -14.04 -14.84
N LYS A 112 6.44 -12.98 -15.58
CA LYS A 112 6.51 -13.01 -17.05
C LYS A 112 7.53 -14.01 -17.58
N VAL A 113 8.71 -14.08 -16.94
CA VAL A 113 9.75 -15.04 -17.39
C VAL A 113 9.50 -16.45 -16.90
N SER A 114 8.78 -16.62 -15.78
CA SER A 114 8.44 -17.93 -15.24
C SER A 114 7.27 -18.57 -15.99
N GLN A 115 6.26 -17.78 -16.31
CA GLN A 115 5.04 -18.21 -16.99
C GLN A 115 4.51 -17.09 -17.91
N PRO A 116 4.90 -17.09 -19.21
CA PRO A 116 4.64 -15.98 -20.14
C PRO A 116 3.17 -15.62 -20.36
N ASP A 117 2.26 -16.57 -20.18
CA ASP A 117 0.81 -16.37 -20.38
C ASP A 117 0.03 -16.02 -19.13
N THR A 118 0.73 -15.73 -18.02
CA THR A 118 0.12 -15.34 -16.74
C THR A 118 -0.86 -14.18 -16.89
N THR A 119 -2.02 -14.32 -16.26
CA THR A 119 -2.99 -13.25 -16.03
C THR A 119 -2.97 -12.85 -14.57
N VAL A 120 -2.78 -11.56 -14.29
CA VAL A 120 -2.84 -11.01 -12.93
C VAL A 120 -4.24 -10.47 -12.66
N TRP A 121 -4.89 -11.03 -11.67
CA TRP A 121 -6.19 -10.56 -11.19
C TRP A 121 -5.98 -9.52 -10.11
N ILE A 122 -6.59 -8.33 -10.28
CA ILE A 122 -6.52 -7.22 -9.34
C ILE A 122 -7.92 -6.82 -8.88
N SER A 123 -8.05 -6.26 -7.68
CA SER A 123 -9.34 -5.79 -7.16
C SER A 123 -9.93 -4.66 -8.02
N ASN A 124 -11.25 -4.54 -8.01
CA ASN A 124 -11.96 -3.41 -8.60
C ASN A 124 -12.75 -2.66 -7.50
N PRO A 125 -12.33 -1.42 -7.14
CA PRO A 125 -11.14 -0.70 -7.58
C PRO A 125 -9.84 -1.28 -7.00
N SER A 126 -8.68 -0.79 -7.50
CA SER A 126 -7.35 -1.15 -7.01
C SER A 126 -6.43 0.08 -6.96
N TYR A 127 -5.25 -0.09 -6.36
CA TYR A 127 -4.22 0.93 -6.46
C TYR A 127 -3.92 1.25 -7.94
N VAL A 128 -3.98 2.51 -8.29
CA VAL A 128 -3.93 2.98 -9.68
C VAL A 128 -2.71 2.48 -10.47
N ASN A 129 -1.62 2.16 -9.78
CA ASN A 129 -0.38 1.71 -10.42
C ASN A 129 -0.29 0.17 -10.57
N HIS A 130 -1.19 -0.62 -9.99
CA HIS A 130 -1.15 -2.09 -10.16
C HIS A 130 -1.26 -2.49 -11.62
N LYS A 131 -2.31 -2.03 -12.31
CA LYS A 131 -2.50 -2.36 -13.73
C LYS A 131 -1.35 -1.88 -14.62
N PRO A 132 -0.94 -0.59 -14.60
CA PRO A 132 0.15 -0.11 -15.46
C PRO A 132 1.48 -0.85 -15.25
N VAL A 133 1.81 -1.20 -14.01
CA VAL A 133 3.07 -1.92 -13.72
C VAL A 133 3.03 -3.35 -14.27
N MET A 134 1.91 -4.07 -14.09
CA MET A 134 1.76 -5.43 -14.61
C MET A 134 1.73 -5.46 -16.14
N GLU A 135 1.01 -4.53 -16.77
CA GLU A 135 1.00 -4.39 -18.24
C GLU A 135 2.38 -4.01 -18.79
N ALA A 136 3.13 -3.13 -18.10
CA ALA A 136 4.50 -2.78 -18.47
C ALA A 136 5.49 -3.96 -18.34
N ALA A 137 5.19 -4.93 -17.47
CA ALA A 137 5.91 -6.22 -17.40
C ALA A 137 5.46 -7.21 -18.50
N GLY A 138 4.50 -6.84 -19.35
CA GLY A 138 3.98 -7.68 -20.43
C GLY A 138 2.98 -8.74 -19.97
N LEU A 139 2.36 -8.55 -18.80
CA LEU A 139 1.35 -9.44 -18.25
C LEU A 139 -0.06 -9.00 -18.64
N LYS A 140 -0.98 -9.95 -18.72
CA LYS A 140 -2.42 -9.66 -18.86
C LYS A 140 -2.99 -9.28 -17.50
N VAL A 141 -3.92 -8.34 -17.47
CA VAL A 141 -4.59 -7.90 -16.24
C VAL A 141 -6.08 -8.15 -16.36
N ARG A 142 -6.67 -8.69 -15.30
CA ARG A 142 -8.10 -8.90 -15.15
C ARG A 142 -8.55 -8.35 -13.79
N TYR A 143 -9.79 -7.85 -13.72
CA TYR A 143 -10.38 -7.37 -12.47
C TYR A 143 -11.27 -8.45 -11.84
N TYR A 144 -11.27 -8.51 -10.50
CA TYR A 144 -12.29 -9.19 -9.71
C TYR A 144 -13.10 -8.16 -8.91
N ASN A 145 -14.38 -8.46 -8.69
CA ASN A 145 -15.23 -7.63 -7.85
C ASN A 145 -14.67 -7.59 -6.41
N TYR A 146 -14.63 -6.41 -5.83
CA TYR A 146 -14.08 -6.20 -4.50
C TYR A 146 -14.99 -5.35 -3.63
N PHE A 147 -15.37 -4.17 -4.09
CA PHE A 147 -16.03 -3.14 -3.31
C PHE A 147 -17.46 -2.94 -3.79
N SER A 148 -18.41 -2.94 -2.85
CA SER A 148 -19.81 -2.60 -3.13
C SER A 148 -20.03 -1.10 -3.08
N PRO A 149 -20.45 -0.47 -4.19
CA PRO A 149 -20.81 0.94 -4.20
C PRO A 149 -22.01 1.28 -3.29
N GLU A 150 -22.85 0.29 -2.99
CA GLU A 150 -24.07 0.45 -2.17
C GLU A 150 -23.72 0.45 -0.68
N THR A 151 -22.99 -0.56 -0.22
CA THR A 151 -22.67 -0.74 1.21
C THR A 151 -21.38 -0.04 1.62
N LYS A 152 -20.55 0.38 0.67
CA LYS A 152 -19.19 0.92 0.89
C LYS A 152 -18.28 -0.04 1.65
N GLN A 153 -18.51 -1.33 1.50
CA GLN A 153 -17.75 -2.43 2.11
C GLN A 153 -17.26 -3.41 1.04
N VAL A 154 -16.45 -4.37 1.47
CA VAL A 154 -16.03 -5.47 0.59
C VAL A 154 -17.24 -6.35 0.24
N ASP A 155 -17.49 -6.56 -1.04
CA ASP A 155 -18.45 -7.57 -1.52
C ASP A 155 -17.79 -8.95 -1.53
N THR A 156 -17.66 -9.55 -0.36
CA THR A 156 -16.96 -10.83 -0.18
C THR A 156 -17.55 -11.93 -1.05
N ALA A 157 -18.87 -11.97 -1.22
CA ALA A 157 -19.53 -13.00 -1.99
C ALA A 157 -19.15 -12.94 -3.48
N ARG A 158 -19.25 -11.74 -4.09
CA ARG A 158 -18.85 -11.54 -5.49
C ARG A 158 -17.36 -11.71 -5.69
N MET A 159 -16.55 -11.24 -4.74
CA MET A 159 -15.10 -11.43 -4.76
C MET A 159 -14.74 -12.91 -4.84
N LEU A 160 -15.27 -13.73 -3.94
CA LEU A 160 -14.98 -15.16 -3.89
C LEU A 160 -15.54 -15.92 -5.12
N ASP A 161 -16.71 -15.51 -5.64
CA ASP A 161 -17.24 -16.06 -6.90
C ASP A 161 -16.30 -15.81 -8.07
N ASP A 162 -15.79 -14.59 -8.22
CA ASP A 162 -14.82 -14.27 -9.26
C ASP A 162 -13.50 -15.02 -9.08
N LEU A 163 -12.94 -15.00 -7.87
CA LEU A 163 -11.67 -15.69 -7.59
C LEU A 163 -11.76 -17.22 -7.72
N SER A 164 -12.97 -17.79 -7.60
CA SER A 164 -13.20 -19.22 -7.86
C SER A 164 -12.90 -19.64 -9.31
N LYS A 165 -12.85 -18.68 -10.23
CA LYS A 165 -12.57 -18.87 -11.67
C LYS A 165 -11.07 -18.73 -12.00
N ALA A 166 -10.25 -18.29 -11.07
CA ALA A 166 -8.80 -18.23 -11.22
C ALA A 166 -8.19 -19.63 -11.14
N GLY A 167 -7.17 -19.90 -11.95
CA GLY A 167 -6.55 -21.22 -12.11
C GLY A 167 -5.02 -21.18 -12.11
N PRO A 168 -4.33 -22.27 -12.47
CA PRO A 168 -2.88 -22.43 -12.31
C PRO A 168 -2.02 -21.44 -13.12
N SER A 169 -2.60 -20.79 -14.13
CA SER A 169 -1.92 -19.75 -14.91
C SER A 169 -2.20 -18.35 -14.42
N ASP A 170 -2.94 -18.20 -13.34
CA ASP A 170 -3.37 -16.93 -12.80
C ASP A 170 -2.60 -16.56 -11.54
N VAL A 171 -2.43 -15.26 -11.34
CA VAL A 171 -1.93 -14.66 -10.11
C VAL A 171 -3.02 -13.76 -9.54
N VAL A 172 -3.34 -13.91 -8.27
CA VAL A 172 -4.33 -13.07 -7.58
C VAL A 172 -3.61 -12.09 -6.69
N LEU A 173 -3.64 -10.79 -7.05
CA LEU A 173 -3.06 -9.72 -6.28
C LEU A 173 -4.07 -9.20 -5.26
N LEU A 174 -3.68 -9.28 -3.99
CA LEU A 174 -4.44 -8.87 -2.83
C LEU A 174 -3.73 -7.69 -2.13
N HIS A 175 -4.48 -6.77 -1.55
CA HIS A 175 -3.93 -5.82 -0.60
C HIS A 175 -3.82 -6.49 0.77
N GLY A 176 -2.65 -6.41 1.41
CA GLY A 176 -2.41 -7.05 2.71
C GLY A 176 -3.22 -6.42 3.84
N CYS A 177 -3.36 -5.10 3.81
CA CYS A 177 -4.19 -4.29 4.72
C CYS A 177 -4.40 -2.89 4.12
N CYS A 178 -5.32 -2.11 4.70
CA CYS A 178 -5.57 -0.70 4.36
C CYS A 178 -5.76 -0.51 2.85
N HIS A 179 -6.73 -1.19 2.30
CA HIS A 179 -6.97 -1.25 0.85
C HIS A 179 -7.01 0.14 0.19
N ASN A 180 -6.15 0.35 -0.77
CA ASN A 180 -6.12 1.57 -1.58
C ASN A 180 -6.89 1.34 -2.90
N PRO A 181 -8.00 2.07 -3.18
CA PRO A 181 -8.38 3.36 -2.60
C PRO A 181 -9.47 3.29 -1.51
N THR A 182 -10.06 2.14 -1.21
CA THR A 182 -11.35 2.09 -0.51
C THR A 182 -11.26 2.24 1.01
N GLY A 183 -10.16 1.79 1.63
CA GLY A 183 -10.06 1.63 3.09
C GLY A 183 -10.86 0.43 3.63
N ALA A 184 -11.67 -0.24 2.80
CA ALA A 184 -12.41 -1.43 3.18
C ALA A 184 -11.51 -2.67 3.02
N ASP A 185 -11.22 -3.36 4.11
CA ASP A 185 -10.36 -4.53 4.14
C ASP A 185 -11.16 -5.83 4.20
N ILE A 186 -10.61 -6.88 3.61
CA ILE A 186 -11.13 -8.24 3.75
C ILE A 186 -10.91 -8.73 5.19
N ASN A 187 -11.93 -9.37 5.76
CA ASN A 187 -11.83 -9.96 7.09
C ASN A 187 -11.03 -11.26 7.08
N PHE A 188 -10.73 -11.79 8.27
CA PHE A 188 -9.90 -12.99 8.39
C PHE A 188 -10.54 -14.22 7.77
N GLU A 189 -11.86 -14.36 7.83
CA GLU A 189 -12.62 -15.43 7.20
C GLU A 189 -12.46 -15.42 5.67
N ALA A 190 -12.47 -14.23 5.07
CA ALA A 190 -12.23 -14.09 3.63
C ALA A 190 -10.79 -14.47 3.25
N TRP A 191 -9.79 -14.12 4.07
CA TRP A 191 -8.42 -14.61 3.89
C TRP A 191 -8.35 -16.14 3.89
N GLN A 192 -9.06 -16.79 4.81
CA GLN A 192 -9.12 -18.26 4.86
C GLN A 192 -9.76 -18.85 3.60
N GLU A 193 -10.86 -18.29 3.13
CA GLU A 193 -11.54 -18.79 1.92
C GLU A 193 -10.70 -18.56 0.65
N ILE A 194 -10.04 -17.40 0.50
CA ILE A 194 -9.13 -17.15 -0.62
C ILE A 194 -7.95 -18.12 -0.59
N THR A 195 -7.42 -18.42 0.60
CA THR A 195 -6.34 -19.41 0.77
C THR A 195 -6.80 -20.81 0.31
N LYS A 196 -7.99 -21.25 0.70
CA LYS A 196 -8.58 -22.52 0.24
C LYS A 196 -8.79 -22.55 -1.27
N LEU A 197 -9.23 -21.43 -1.86
CA LEU A 197 -9.37 -21.30 -3.31
C LEU A 197 -8.03 -21.43 -4.02
N SER A 198 -6.97 -20.78 -3.51
CA SER A 198 -5.61 -20.92 -4.05
C SER A 198 -5.14 -22.37 -4.02
N GLN A 199 -5.29 -23.05 -2.88
CA GLN A 199 -4.92 -24.48 -2.75
C GLN A 199 -5.71 -25.37 -3.71
N LYS A 200 -6.99 -25.11 -3.88
CA LYS A 200 -7.89 -25.92 -4.73
C LYS A 200 -7.66 -25.69 -6.22
N ASN A 201 -7.51 -24.43 -6.62
CA ASN A 201 -7.51 -24.03 -8.02
C ASN A 201 -6.09 -23.83 -8.58
N GLY A 202 -5.08 -23.71 -7.70
CA GLY A 202 -3.67 -23.60 -8.07
C GLY A 202 -3.22 -22.21 -8.54
N PHE A 203 -4.01 -21.16 -8.36
CA PHE A 203 -3.51 -19.79 -8.65
C PHE A 203 -2.47 -19.35 -7.63
N LEU A 204 -1.53 -18.52 -8.06
CA LEU A 204 -0.46 -17.96 -7.22
C LEU A 204 -0.98 -16.73 -6.46
N PRO A 205 -0.98 -16.72 -5.11
CA PRO A 205 -1.25 -15.51 -4.34
C PRO A 205 -0.12 -14.49 -4.46
N PHE A 206 -0.48 -13.22 -4.59
CA PHE A 206 0.42 -12.09 -4.58
C PHE A 206 -0.12 -11.02 -3.64
N VAL A 207 0.56 -10.73 -2.53
CA VAL A 207 0.13 -9.74 -1.54
C VAL A 207 0.97 -8.48 -1.64
N ASP A 208 0.31 -7.34 -1.84
CA ASP A 208 0.92 -6.01 -1.72
C ASP A 208 0.57 -5.41 -0.35
N ILE A 209 1.59 -5.23 0.50
CA ILE A 209 1.41 -4.70 1.85
C ILE A 209 2.26 -3.43 2.04
N ALA A 210 1.65 -2.28 1.76
CA ALA A 210 2.31 -0.98 1.83
C ALA A 210 1.97 -0.18 3.10
N TYR A 211 1.00 -0.61 3.88
CA TYR A 211 0.42 0.16 5.00
C TYR A 211 0.41 -0.60 6.32
N GLN A 212 1.24 -1.63 6.48
CA GLN A 212 1.31 -2.39 7.74
C GLN A 212 1.53 -1.49 8.95
N GLY A 213 0.69 -1.64 9.95
CA GLY A 213 0.66 -0.84 11.17
C GLY A 213 -0.34 0.32 11.15
N PHE A 214 -1.01 0.59 10.01
CA PHE A 214 -2.03 1.64 9.91
C PHE A 214 -3.47 1.14 9.95
N GLY A 215 -3.69 -0.17 9.92
CA GLY A 215 -5.01 -0.79 10.04
C GLY A 215 -5.39 -1.05 11.49
N ASP A 216 -5.24 -2.28 11.92
CA ASP A 216 -5.51 -2.74 13.28
C ASP A 216 -4.24 -2.88 14.14
N GLY A 217 -3.07 -2.68 13.54
CA GLY A 217 -1.76 -2.78 14.20
C GLY A 217 -0.77 -3.62 13.40
N LEU A 218 0.51 -3.56 13.80
CA LEU A 218 1.59 -4.23 13.06
C LEU A 218 1.38 -5.74 12.90
N GLU A 219 0.95 -6.41 13.96
CA GLU A 219 0.76 -7.86 13.99
C GLU A 219 -0.57 -8.24 13.35
N GLU A 220 -1.63 -7.50 13.66
CA GLU A 220 -2.97 -7.71 13.14
C GLU A 220 -3.03 -7.57 11.61
N ASP A 221 -2.39 -6.55 11.08
CA ASP A 221 -2.34 -6.25 9.64
C ASP A 221 -1.61 -7.34 8.83
N ALA A 222 -0.75 -8.12 9.47
CA ALA A 222 -0.05 -9.24 8.85
C ALA A 222 -0.76 -10.59 8.96
N LYS A 223 -1.80 -10.74 9.81
CA LYS A 223 -2.45 -12.03 10.10
C LYS A 223 -2.96 -12.77 8.87
N GLY A 224 -3.62 -12.04 7.95
CA GLY A 224 -4.14 -12.64 6.71
C GLY A 224 -3.03 -13.17 5.82
N LEU A 225 -1.98 -12.37 5.62
CA LEU A 225 -0.77 -12.72 4.89
C LEU A 225 -0.07 -13.93 5.53
N GLN A 226 0.11 -13.93 6.86
CA GLN A 226 0.74 -15.03 7.58
C GLN A 226 -0.06 -16.32 7.51
N HIS A 227 -1.40 -16.23 7.62
CA HIS A 227 -2.27 -17.38 7.42
C HIS A 227 -2.06 -17.98 6.02
N MET A 228 -2.06 -17.14 4.99
CA MET A 228 -1.85 -17.59 3.61
C MET A 228 -0.46 -18.22 3.44
N ALA A 229 0.61 -17.57 3.93
CA ALA A 229 1.99 -18.06 3.86
C ALA A 229 2.20 -19.43 4.54
N ASN A 230 1.44 -19.72 5.62
CA ASN A 230 1.47 -21.00 6.29
C ASN A 230 0.78 -22.13 5.50
N ASN A 231 -0.08 -21.79 4.55
CA ASN A 231 -1.00 -22.77 3.94
C ASN A 231 -0.81 -22.94 2.43
N VAL A 232 -0.05 -22.06 1.74
CA VAL A 232 0.24 -22.20 0.32
C VAL A 232 1.68 -22.63 0.07
N GLU A 233 1.93 -23.31 -1.05
CA GLU A 233 3.29 -23.73 -1.43
C GLU A 233 4.15 -22.55 -1.92
N GLU A 234 3.55 -21.66 -2.70
CA GLU A 234 4.22 -20.52 -3.33
C GLU A 234 3.41 -19.24 -3.16
N MET A 235 4.09 -18.11 -2.98
CA MET A 235 3.46 -16.81 -2.79
C MET A 235 4.43 -15.69 -3.13
N LEU A 236 3.91 -14.57 -3.63
CA LEU A 236 4.67 -13.33 -3.85
C LEU A 236 4.20 -12.26 -2.87
N ILE A 237 5.15 -11.42 -2.42
CA ILE A 237 4.83 -10.31 -1.52
C ILE A 237 5.61 -9.07 -1.96
N THR A 238 4.94 -7.92 -2.03
CA THR A 238 5.60 -6.60 -2.06
C THR A 238 5.39 -5.89 -0.75
N THR A 239 6.43 -5.22 -0.28
CA THR A 239 6.33 -4.37 0.92
C THR A 239 7.01 -3.03 0.72
N SER A 240 6.62 -2.04 1.51
CA SER A 240 7.07 -0.65 1.41
C SER A 240 7.39 -0.07 2.78
N CYS A 241 8.48 0.68 2.87
CA CYS A 241 8.81 1.49 4.03
C CYS A 241 8.38 2.96 3.85
N SER A 242 7.64 3.27 2.78
CA SER A 242 7.24 4.65 2.50
C SER A 242 6.29 5.22 3.55
N LYS A 243 5.38 4.40 4.12
CA LYS A 243 4.35 4.88 5.05
C LYS A 243 4.71 4.60 6.50
N ASN A 244 4.91 3.34 6.85
CA ASN A 244 5.14 2.91 8.24
C ASN A 244 6.52 3.30 8.81
N PHE A 245 7.46 3.75 7.96
CA PHE A 245 8.70 4.42 8.37
C PHE A 245 8.77 5.88 7.92
N GLY A 246 7.74 6.42 7.25
CA GLY A 246 7.73 7.78 6.73
C GLY A 246 8.77 8.07 5.63
N LEU A 247 9.35 7.04 5.01
CA LEU A 247 10.48 7.14 4.07
C LEU A 247 10.01 7.27 2.60
N TYR A 248 9.06 8.16 2.33
CA TYR A 248 8.44 8.31 1.00
C TYR A 248 9.43 8.56 -0.13
N ARG A 249 10.43 9.41 0.10
CA ARG A 249 11.43 9.82 -0.91
C ARG A 249 12.67 8.93 -0.96
N GLU A 250 12.89 8.09 0.05
CA GLU A 250 14.04 7.19 0.10
C GLU A 250 13.90 5.97 -0.82
N ARG A 251 12.70 5.75 -1.35
CA ARG A 251 12.41 4.65 -2.28
C ARG A 251 12.85 3.28 -1.75
N THR A 252 12.39 2.93 -0.56
CA THR A 252 12.74 1.70 0.15
C THR A 252 11.56 0.73 0.23
N GLY A 253 11.78 -0.50 -0.18
CA GLY A 253 10.82 -1.60 -0.15
C GLY A 253 11.50 -2.91 -0.48
N ALA A 254 10.75 -4.00 -0.49
CA ALA A 254 11.27 -5.31 -0.83
C ALA A 254 10.29 -6.13 -1.68
N ALA A 255 10.85 -6.95 -2.56
CA ALA A 255 10.18 -8.03 -3.26
C ALA A 255 10.53 -9.34 -2.55
N ILE A 256 9.52 -10.08 -2.11
CA ILE A 256 9.67 -11.31 -1.34
C ILE A 256 9.02 -12.45 -2.12
N VAL A 257 9.68 -13.59 -2.18
CA VAL A 257 9.17 -14.81 -2.78
C VAL A 257 9.16 -15.94 -1.76
N ILE A 258 8.06 -16.63 -1.64
CA ILE A 258 7.91 -17.89 -0.92
C ILE A 258 7.80 -18.97 -1.98
N GLY A 259 8.66 -19.97 -1.92
CA GLY A 259 8.65 -21.10 -2.84
C GLY A 259 8.26 -22.39 -2.17
N LYS A 260 8.06 -23.43 -2.97
CA LYS A 260 7.73 -24.77 -2.49
C LYS A 260 8.85 -25.37 -1.61
N ASN A 261 10.09 -25.05 -1.95
CA ASN A 261 11.30 -25.51 -1.24
C ASN A 261 12.45 -24.51 -1.46
N SER A 262 13.59 -24.74 -0.81
CA SER A 262 14.79 -23.89 -0.88
C SER A 262 15.38 -23.79 -2.30
N GLU A 263 15.27 -24.85 -3.12
CA GLU A 263 15.75 -24.85 -4.51
C GLU A 263 14.94 -23.87 -5.37
N HIS A 264 13.59 -23.95 -5.30
CA HIS A 264 12.70 -23.04 -6.03
C HIS A 264 12.92 -21.58 -5.62
N VAL A 265 13.08 -21.32 -4.33
CA VAL A 265 13.38 -19.99 -3.80
C VAL A 265 14.74 -19.49 -4.28
N GLY A 266 15.77 -20.36 -4.27
CA GLY A 266 17.10 -20.04 -4.80
C GLY A 266 17.06 -19.64 -6.27
N ASN A 267 16.31 -20.39 -7.09
CA ASN A 267 16.11 -20.10 -8.51
C ASN A 267 15.38 -18.77 -8.73
N ALA A 268 14.32 -18.52 -7.97
CA ALA A 268 13.55 -17.26 -8.03
C ALA A 268 14.43 -16.07 -7.61
N LYS A 269 15.17 -16.16 -6.48
CA LYS A 269 16.11 -15.11 -6.04
C LYS A 269 17.17 -14.86 -7.10
N GLY A 270 17.79 -15.91 -7.66
CA GLY A 270 18.80 -15.79 -8.71
C GLY A 270 18.26 -15.07 -9.97
N LYS A 271 17.00 -15.35 -10.34
CA LYS A 271 16.35 -14.66 -11.44
C LYS A 271 16.05 -13.20 -11.12
N LEU A 272 15.55 -12.90 -9.91
CA LEU A 272 15.35 -11.52 -9.46
C LEU A 272 16.64 -10.70 -9.46
N LEU A 273 17.77 -11.27 -9.06
CA LEU A 273 19.09 -10.60 -9.13
C LEU A 273 19.48 -10.27 -10.58
N THR A 274 19.20 -11.18 -11.51
CA THR A 274 19.44 -10.94 -12.94
C THR A 274 18.57 -9.82 -13.48
N LEU A 275 17.30 -9.78 -13.11
CA LEU A 275 16.36 -8.74 -13.47
C LEU A 275 16.75 -7.38 -12.85
N ALA A 276 17.12 -7.36 -11.58
CA ALA A 276 17.64 -6.16 -10.90
C ALA A 276 18.87 -5.61 -11.60
N ARG A 277 19.83 -6.51 -11.98
CA ARG A 277 21.04 -6.12 -12.70
C ARG A 277 20.75 -5.38 -14.02
N SER A 278 19.72 -5.82 -14.75
CA SER A 278 19.36 -5.24 -16.04
C SER A 278 18.45 -4.00 -15.93
N THR A 279 17.89 -3.73 -14.76
CA THR A 279 16.91 -2.64 -14.56
C THR A 279 17.54 -1.44 -13.86
N TYR A 280 18.08 -1.63 -12.66
CA TYR A 280 18.65 -0.56 -11.81
C TYR A 280 19.99 -0.95 -11.18
N THR A 281 20.50 -2.13 -11.43
CA THR A 281 21.73 -2.72 -10.89
C THR A 281 21.68 -2.93 -9.38
N MET A 282 21.45 -1.90 -8.59
CA MET A 282 21.40 -1.91 -7.13
C MET A 282 20.35 -0.88 -6.67
N PRO A 283 19.51 -1.19 -5.68
CA PRO A 283 18.56 -0.22 -5.14
C PRO A 283 19.28 0.89 -4.33
N PRO A 284 18.60 2.03 -4.07
CA PRO A 284 19.13 3.06 -3.16
C PRO A 284 19.36 2.51 -1.75
N ASP A 285 20.54 2.73 -1.18
CA ASP A 285 20.97 2.09 0.07
C ASP A 285 20.47 2.80 1.34
N HIS A 286 20.42 4.14 1.33
CA HIS A 286 20.25 4.93 2.56
C HIS A 286 19.00 4.54 3.36
N GLY A 287 17.84 4.47 2.71
CA GLY A 287 16.59 4.11 3.39
C GLY A 287 16.62 2.69 3.98
N ALA A 288 17.27 1.74 3.30
CA ALA A 288 17.43 0.38 3.84
C ALA A 288 18.37 0.37 5.06
N ALA A 289 19.44 1.17 5.04
CA ALA A 289 20.33 1.32 6.18
C ALA A 289 19.59 1.88 7.41
N LEU A 290 18.68 2.87 7.22
CA LEU A 290 17.85 3.40 8.30
C LEU A 290 16.92 2.34 8.88
N VAL A 291 16.16 1.66 8.02
CA VAL A 291 15.18 0.65 8.47
C VAL A 291 15.85 -0.51 9.18
N LYS A 292 16.96 -1.03 8.64
CA LYS A 292 17.75 -2.07 9.29
C LYS A 292 18.25 -1.62 10.66
N THR A 293 18.76 -0.38 10.77
CA THR A 293 19.24 0.18 12.03
C THR A 293 18.12 0.25 13.07
N ILE A 294 16.92 0.67 12.67
CA ILE A 294 15.74 0.68 13.55
C ILE A 294 15.37 -0.73 13.99
N LEU A 295 15.18 -1.67 13.04
CA LEU A 295 14.65 -3.00 13.34
C LEU A 295 15.64 -3.92 14.06
N GLN A 296 16.95 -3.64 13.99
CA GLN A 296 17.99 -4.37 14.71
C GLN A 296 18.36 -3.76 16.06
N ASN A 297 17.83 -2.58 16.39
CA ASN A 297 18.02 -1.92 17.67
C ASN A 297 16.70 -1.94 18.47
N GLN A 298 16.71 -2.58 19.64
CA GLN A 298 15.51 -2.76 20.46
C GLN A 298 14.89 -1.42 20.91
N GLU A 299 15.72 -0.44 21.26
CA GLU A 299 15.25 0.89 21.66
C GLU A 299 14.57 1.61 20.49
N LEU A 300 15.24 1.69 19.34
CA LEU A 300 14.70 2.33 18.15
C LEU A 300 13.44 1.61 17.64
N THR A 301 13.40 0.28 17.71
CA THR A 301 12.20 -0.49 17.37
C THR A 301 11.02 -0.12 18.28
N SER A 302 11.27 0.06 19.58
CA SER A 302 10.22 0.44 20.53
C SER A 302 9.68 1.84 20.25
N ILE A 303 10.56 2.81 20.01
CA ILE A 303 10.19 4.18 19.63
C ILE A 303 9.38 4.16 18.33
N TRP A 304 9.88 3.48 17.30
CA TRP A 304 9.20 3.36 16.02
C TRP A 304 7.78 2.75 16.14
N LYS A 305 7.64 1.67 16.92
CA LYS A 305 6.34 1.04 17.15
C LYS A 305 5.35 1.97 17.86
N GLN A 306 5.83 2.73 18.83
CA GLN A 306 5.02 3.70 19.54
C GLN A 306 4.55 4.82 18.60
N GLU A 307 5.45 5.45 17.85
CA GLU A 307 5.11 6.50 16.90
C GLU A 307 4.10 6.01 15.85
N LEU A 308 4.31 4.81 15.30
CA LEU A 308 3.40 4.22 14.32
C LEU A 308 2.01 3.96 14.93
N SER A 309 1.94 3.50 16.18
CA SER A 309 0.68 3.31 16.89
C SER A 309 -0.04 4.64 17.14
N GLU A 310 0.68 5.70 17.49
CA GLU A 310 0.11 7.06 17.63
C GLU A 310 -0.43 7.59 16.30
N MET A 311 0.30 7.38 15.20
CA MET A 311 -0.16 7.72 13.84
C MET A 311 -1.43 6.95 13.46
N GLN A 312 -1.50 5.65 13.73
CA GLN A 312 -2.67 4.81 13.51
C GLN A 312 -3.86 5.29 14.35
N GLN A 313 -3.66 5.51 15.64
CA GLN A 313 -4.74 5.97 16.54
C GLN A 313 -5.30 7.33 16.09
N ARG A 314 -4.42 8.24 15.63
CA ARG A 314 -4.86 9.51 15.07
C ARG A 314 -5.79 9.33 13.87
N LEU A 315 -5.48 8.40 12.96
CA LEU A 315 -6.37 8.12 11.81
C LEU A 315 -7.73 7.59 12.25
N LEU A 316 -7.78 6.71 13.25
CA LEU A 316 -9.02 6.20 13.81
C LEU A 316 -9.86 7.33 14.44
N ASN A 317 -9.22 8.21 15.22
CA ASN A 317 -9.88 9.36 15.83
C ASN A 317 -10.45 10.31 14.77
N LEU A 318 -9.69 10.64 13.72
CA LEU A 318 -10.17 11.50 12.64
C LEU A 318 -11.36 10.90 11.87
N ARG A 319 -11.40 9.58 11.68
CA ARG A 319 -12.55 8.88 11.11
C ARG A 319 -13.78 9.02 11.98
N GLN A 320 -13.62 8.76 13.28
CA GLN A 320 -14.68 8.88 14.27
C GLN A 320 -15.21 10.32 14.33
N SER A 321 -14.32 11.31 14.50
CA SER A 321 -14.68 12.73 14.58
C SER A 321 -15.44 13.21 13.34
N LEU A 322 -15.02 12.78 12.14
CA LEU A 322 -15.70 13.14 10.89
C LEU A 322 -17.13 12.54 10.84
N CYS A 323 -17.29 11.28 11.21
CA CYS A 323 -18.60 10.63 11.24
C CYS A 323 -19.51 11.24 12.31
N ASP A 324 -18.99 11.51 13.51
CA ASP A 324 -19.73 12.15 14.59
C ASP A 324 -20.22 13.56 14.20
N GLU A 325 -19.38 14.36 13.56
CA GLU A 325 -19.76 15.68 13.07
C GLU A 325 -20.86 15.59 12.01
N LEU A 326 -20.76 14.64 11.07
CA LEU A 326 -21.79 14.40 10.05
C LEU A 326 -23.12 13.95 10.67
N ARG A 327 -23.11 13.06 11.65
CA ARG A 327 -24.32 12.60 12.37
C ARG A 327 -24.96 13.71 13.19
N ASN A 328 -24.18 14.36 14.05
CA ASN A 328 -24.70 15.26 15.06
C ASN A 328 -25.09 16.63 14.49
N THR A 329 -24.28 17.16 13.57
CA THR A 329 -24.49 18.50 13.01
C THR A 329 -25.34 18.48 11.75
N TYR A 330 -25.22 17.47 10.91
CA TYR A 330 -25.90 17.38 9.62
C TYR A 330 -26.97 16.28 9.55
N ASN A 331 -27.17 15.55 10.65
CA ASN A 331 -28.17 14.49 10.80
C ASN A 331 -28.12 13.45 9.67
N THR A 332 -26.90 13.02 9.32
CA THR A 332 -26.70 11.99 8.30
C THR A 332 -25.81 10.86 8.81
N SER A 333 -26.28 9.62 8.68
CA SER A 333 -25.54 8.39 8.93
C SER A 333 -24.99 7.76 7.62
N HIS A 334 -25.20 8.43 6.49
CA HIS A 334 -24.79 7.90 5.18
C HIS A 334 -23.28 7.60 5.08
N PHE A 335 -22.47 8.28 5.87
CA PHE A 335 -21.01 8.18 5.85
C PHE A 335 -20.43 7.37 7.00
N ASP A 336 -21.25 6.66 7.79
CA ASP A 336 -20.82 5.87 8.96
C ASP A 336 -19.84 4.74 8.58
N PHE A 337 -19.85 4.29 7.32
CA PHE A 337 -18.90 3.33 6.81
C PHE A 337 -17.44 3.79 6.93
N ILE A 338 -17.17 5.10 6.99
CA ILE A 338 -15.82 5.66 7.15
C ILE A 338 -15.17 5.20 8.44
N GLU A 339 -15.94 5.00 9.52
CA GLU A 339 -15.42 4.49 10.81
C GLU A 339 -14.85 3.08 10.69
N SER A 340 -15.49 2.23 9.86
CA SER A 340 -15.07 0.84 9.69
C SER A 340 -13.91 0.65 8.70
N HIS A 341 -13.60 1.69 7.91
CA HIS A 341 -12.49 1.67 6.98
C HIS A 341 -11.15 1.81 7.70
N LYS A 342 -10.08 1.27 7.10
CA LYS A 342 -8.73 1.22 7.68
C LYS A 342 -7.74 2.04 6.87
N GLY A 343 -6.64 2.43 7.53
CA GLY A 343 -5.54 3.14 6.89
C GLY A 343 -5.87 4.56 6.47
N MET A 344 -5.17 5.05 5.44
CA MET A 344 -5.20 6.46 5.05
C MET A 344 -6.42 6.86 4.22
N PHE A 345 -7.10 5.93 3.54
CA PHE A 345 -8.09 6.29 2.52
C PHE A 345 -9.51 5.87 2.86
N SER A 346 -10.45 6.61 2.29
CA SER A 346 -11.84 6.20 2.11
C SER A 346 -12.36 6.69 0.76
N VAL A 347 -13.34 5.97 0.20
CA VAL A 347 -14.06 6.40 -1.00
C VAL A 347 -15.45 6.85 -0.58
N LEU A 348 -15.75 8.14 -0.74
CA LEU A 348 -17.03 8.75 -0.33
C LEU A 348 -18.24 8.23 -1.13
N GLY A 349 -17.99 7.65 -2.30
CA GLY A 349 -19.04 7.25 -3.25
C GLY A 349 -19.57 8.40 -4.06
N PHE A 350 -18.93 9.54 -4.04
CA PHE A 350 -19.24 10.71 -4.85
C PHE A 350 -18.85 10.50 -6.30
N LYS A 351 -19.66 11.06 -7.21
CA LYS A 351 -19.32 11.16 -8.63
C LYS A 351 -18.26 12.25 -8.83
N GLU A 352 -17.56 12.20 -9.96
CA GLU A 352 -16.55 13.20 -10.31
C GLU A 352 -17.11 14.64 -10.27
N THR A 353 -18.35 14.86 -10.66
CA THR A 353 -19.03 16.17 -10.58
C THR A 353 -19.12 16.66 -9.13
N GLN A 354 -19.43 15.79 -8.19
CA GLN A 354 -19.51 16.12 -6.77
C GLN A 354 -18.10 16.36 -6.17
N MET A 355 -17.10 15.59 -6.61
CA MET A 355 -15.70 15.85 -6.19
C MET A 355 -15.18 17.18 -6.76
N ASN A 356 -15.58 17.56 -7.97
CA ASN A 356 -15.28 18.86 -8.54
C ASN A 356 -15.99 19.98 -7.75
N GLN A 357 -17.24 19.78 -7.34
CA GLN A 357 -17.97 20.74 -6.50
C GLN A 357 -17.29 20.94 -5.14
N LEU A 358 -16.83 19.85 -4.46
CA LEU A 358 -16.05 19.95 -3.24
C LEU A 358 -14.80 20.82 -3.42
N ARG A 359 -14.09 20.65 -4.53
CA ARG A 359 -12.90 21.42 -4.85
C ARG A 359 -13.22 22.89 -5.17
N GLU A 360 -14.18 23.14 -6.04
CA GLU A 360 -14.43 24.47 -6.60
C GLU A 360 -15.13 25.39 -5.59
N GLU A 361 -16.15 24.87 -4.90
CA GLU A 361 -16.93 25.66 -3.94
C GLU A 361 -16.32 25.70 -2.54
N TYR A 362 -15.70 24.58 -2.11
CA TYR A 362 -15.23 24.44 -0.72
C TYR A 362 -13.71 24.34 -0.58
N GLY A 363 -12.92 24.26 -1.66
CA GLY A 363 -11.48 24.10 -1.54
C GLY A 363 -11.05 22.75 -0.92
N VAL A 364 -11.94 21.75 -0.91
CA VAL A 364 -11.65 20.41 -0.42
C VAL A 364 -11.20 19.55 -1.60
N TYR A 365 -9.92 19.18 -1.62
CA TYR A 365 -9.27 18.52 -2.72
C TYR A 365 -9.21 17.01 -2.49
N GLY A 366 -10.14 16.25 -3.06
CA GLY A 366 -10.12 14.79 -3.16
C GLY A 366 -9.96 14.34 -4.60
N VAL A 367 -9.67 13.06 -4.82
CA VAL A 367 -9.50 12.48 -6.16
C VAL A 367 -10.87 12.29 -6.84
N GLY A 368 -10.92 12.46 -8.16
CA GLY A 368 -12.18 12.43 -8.92
C GLY A 368 -12.98 11.13 -8.85
N ASP A 369 -12.36 10.02 -8.43
CA ASP A 369 -13.01 8.73 -8.16
C ASP A 369 -13.72 8.65 -6.78
N GLY A 370 -13.75 9.75 -6.04
CA GLY A 370 -14.36 9.83 -4.70
C GLY A 370 -13.40 9.52 -3.55
N ARG A 371 -12.13 9.24 -3.84
CA ARG A 371 -11.13 8.95 -2.80
C ARG A 371 -10.71 10.22 -2.06
N ILE A 372 -10.69 10.10 -0.73
CA ILE A 372 -10.10 11.09 0.18
C ILE A 372 -9.02 10.45 1.04
N ASN A 373 -8.01 11.24 1.40
CA ASN A 373 -6.98 10.88 2.37
C ASN A 373 -7.34 11.40 3.76
N ILE A 374 -7.77 10.50 4.64
CA ILE A 374 -8.11 10.82 6.05
C ILE A 374 -6.90 11.42 6.78
N ALA A 375 -5.67 10.95 6.46
CA ALA A 375 -4.45 11.49 7.06
C ALA A 375 -4.17 12.96 6.68
N GLY A 376 -4.86 13.50 5.68
CA GLY A 376 -4.79 14.91 5.31
C GLY A 376 -5.67 15.83 6.16
N LEU A 377 -6.57 15.26 6.98
CA LEU A 377 -7.41 16.01 7.92
C LEU A 377 -6.62 16.43 9.16
N SER A 378 -7.10 17.46 9.83
CA SER A 378 -6.84 17.74 11.24
C SER A 378 -8.17 17.93 11.97
N GLU A 379 -8.18 17.86 13.28
CA GLU A 379 -9.40 18.09 14.07
C GLU A 379 -10.06 19.44 13.74
N SER A 380 -9.26 20.47 13.51
CA SER A 380 -9.75 21.80 13.12
C SER A 380 -10.43 21.83 11.73
N HIS A 381 -10.10 20.90 10.83
CA HIS A 381 -10.73 20.80 9.50
C HIS A 381 -12.08 20.06 9.55
N ILE A 382 -12.35 19.24 10.56
CA ILE A 382 -13.52 18.35 10.62
C ILE A 382 -14.84 19.10 10.40
N PRO A 383 -15.16 20.21 11.14
CA PRO A 383 -16.44 20.89 10.93
C PRO A 383 -16.60 21.44 9.51
N TYR A 384 -15.52 21.97 8.94
CA TYR A 384 -15.54 22.53 7.60
C TYR A 384 -15.72 21.46 6.52
N VAL A 385 -14.95 20.37 6.61
CA VAL A 385 -15.02 19.25 5.66
C VAL A 385 -16.36 18.53 5.75
N ALA A 386 -16.88 18.29 6.96
CA ALA A 386 -18.20 17.70 7.16
C ALA A 386 -19.30 18.55 6.54
N LYS A 387 -19.25 19.89 6.70
CA LYS A 387 -20.16 20.82 6.03
C LYS A 387 -20.12 20.69 4.52
N ALA A 388 -18.92 20.66 3.93
CA ALA A 388 -18.73 20.53 2.50
C ALA A 388 -19.31 19.19 1.98
N ILE A 389 -19.00 18.08 2.64
CA ILE A 389 -19.49 16.73 2.30
C ILE A 389 -21.04 16.71 2.38
N ALA A 390 -21.63 17.18 3.50
CA ALA A 390 -23.06 17.18 3.70
C ALA A 390 -23.83 18.03 2.66
N ASN A 391 -23.26 19.16 2.23
CA ASN A 391 -23.88 20.01 1.22
C ASN A 391 -23.83 19.41 -0.19
N VAL A 392 -22.71 18.78 -0.54
CA VAL A 392 -22.49 18.16 -1.86
C VAL A 392 -23.25 16.83 -2.00
N SER A 393 -23.62 16.20 -0.88
CA SER A 393 -24.36 14.94 -0.87
C SER A 393 -25.85 15.07 -1.12
N LYS A 394 -26.41 16.30 -1.06
CA LYS A 394 -27.82 16.61 -1.33
C LYS A 394 -28.10 16.59 -2.84
#